data_06964042ee86758c93b7a74c5782b576
#
_entry.id   06964042ee86758c93b7a74c5782b576
#
_cell.length_a   1.000
_cell.length_b   1.000
_cell.length_c   1.000
_cell.angle_alpha   90.00
_cell.angle_beta   90.00
_cell.angle_gamma   90.00
#
_symmetry.space_group_name_H-M   'P 1'
#
loop_
_entity.id
_entity.type
_entity.pdbx_description
1 polymer ?
#
loop_
_entity_poly.entity_id
_entity_poly.type
_entity_poly.pdbx_seq_one_letter_code
_entity_poly.pdbx_strand_id
1 'polypeptide(L)'
;MQSNGQIYGLYIHWRLTYLLAMQLFFWKDFLDLIFPRNCPLCKQALFEFEACLCTVCKGLLPRANFHLRPFDNELTSKLQGLIPVHRVIAFLHFSKNGRSQNLLHQLKYKNQPEIGEELGRMYGSTLDLNGFSGLWDVVVAVPLHPRKKARRGYNQSERFGRGLSKSLGIPYSELLVRRKFTDTQTNKSRLERLTNVENVFELQPGVPIQELRVLLVDDILTTGATLCAAATALLEGGAKLVDLATIAAGGR
;
A
#
# COMPACT_ATOMS: atom_id res chain seq x y z
N MET A 1 30.83 -13.28 -53.24
CA MET A 1 30.42 -11.87 -53.11
C MET A 1 29.00 -11.75 -52.59
N GLN A 2 28.70 -12.13 -51.31
CA GLN A 2 27.32 -12.13 -50.79
C GLN A 2 27.19 -11.55 -49.34
N SER A 3 28.23 -10.88 -48.80
CA SER A 3 28.21 -10.42 -47.40
C SER A 3 27.82 -8.93 -47.19
N ASN A 4 27.77 -8.10 -48.24
CA ASN A 4 27.54 -6.66 -48.07
C ASN A 4 26.03 -6.29 -47.94
N GLY A 5 25.10 -7.08 -48.44
CA GLY A 5 23.67 -6.76 -48.39
C GLY A 5 23.04 -6.89 -46.98
N GLN A 6 23.52 -7.85 -46.19
CA GLN A 6 23.03 -8.05 -44.84
C GLN A 6 23.47 -6.96 -43.85
N ILE A 7 24.67 -6.43 -44.01
CA ILE A 7 25.21 -5.36 -43.16
C ILE A 7 24.47 -4.02 -43.41
N TYR A 8 24.15 -3.73 -44.68
CA TYR A 8 23.37 -2.53 -45.04
C TYR A 8 21.93 -2.59 -44.52
N GLY A 9 21.29 -3.77 -44.56
CA GLY A 9 19.96 -3.95 -44.00
C GLY A 9 19.89 -3.72 -42.49
N LEU A 10 20.85 -4.24 -41.73
CA LEU A 10 21.01 -4.01 -40.30
C LEU A 10 21.24 -2.53 -39.97
N TYR A 11 22.06 -1.85 -40.74
CA TYR A 11 22.40 -0.41 -40.52
C TYR A 11 21.18 0.50 -40.77
N ILE A 12 20.38 0.21 -41.79
CA ILE A 12 19.14 0.96 -42.08
C ILE A 12 18.10 0.71 -41.00
N HIS A 13 17.95 -0.55 -40.52
CA HIS A 13 17.03 -0.89 -39.46
C HIS A 13 17.41 -0.17 -38.13
N TRP A 14 18.70 -0.12 -37.77
CA TRP A 14 19.19 0.61 -36.61
C TRP A 14 18.95 2.12 -36.70
N ARG A 15 19.16 2.71 -37.89
CA ARG A 15 18.89 4.15 -38.10
C ARG A 15 17.41 4.49 -38.00
N LEU A 16 16.53 3.66 -38.56
CA LEU A 16 15.08 3.88 -38.49
C LEU A 16 14.55 3.72 -37.06
N THR A 17 15.00 2.72 -36.31
CA THR A 17 14.65 2.54 -34.92
C THR A 17 15.17 3.67 -34.02
N TYR A 18 16.38 4.18 -34.29
CA TYR A 18 16.95 5.31 -33.55
C TYR A 18 16.19 6.61 -33.83
N LEU A 19 15.84 6.90 -35.10
CA LEU A 19 15.05 8.08 -35.47
C LEU A 19 13.63 8.04 -34.92
N LEU A 20 12.98 6.86 -34.92
CA LEU A 20 11.67 6.68 -34.28
C LEU A 20 11.73 6.84 -32.75
N ALA A 21 12.78 6.31 -32.13
CA ALA A 21 12.99 6.51 -30.67
C ALA A 21 13.25 7.98 -30.33
N MET A 22 14.04 8.72 -31.12
CA MET A 22 14.24 10.16 -30.95
C MET A 22 12.96 10.97 -31.15
N GLN A 23 12.13 10.64 -32.15
CA GLN A 23 10.85 11.32 -32.34
C GLN A 23 9.88 11.07 -31.17
N LEU A 24 9.79 9.82 -30.68
CA LEU A 24 8.98 9.48 -29.52
C LEU A 24 9.44 10.21 -28.24
N PHE A 25 10.77 10.35 -28.07
CA PHE A 25 11.36 11.08 -26.95
C PHE A 25 11.03 12.57 -27.03
N PHE A 26 11.18 13.19 -28.19
CA PHE A 26 10.83 14.59 -28.42
C PHE A 26 9.34 14.89 -28.17
N TRP A 27 8.44 14.01 -28.64
CA TRP A 27 7.01 14.16 -28.40
C TRP A 27 6.64 13.99 -26.91
N LYS A 28 7.33 13.09 -26.20
CA LYS A 28 7.15 12.91 -24.75
C LYS A 28 7.56 14.19 -24.01
N ASP A 29 8.75 14.72 -24.30
CA ASP A 29 9.24 15.94 -23.64
C ASP A 29 8.35 17.16 -23.95
N PHE A 30 7.86 17.26 -25.18
CA PHE A 30 6.89 18.30 -25.57
C PHE A 30 5.56 18.16 -24.84
N LEU A 31 5.03 16.95 -24.69
CA LEU A 31 3.81 16.69 -23.92
C LEU A 31 4.02 16.93 -22.42
N ASP A 32 5.16 16.57 -21.87
CA ASP A 32 5.49 16.83 -20.46
C ASP A 32 5.65 18.32 -20.17
N LEU A 33 6.04 19.13 -21.18
CA LEU A 33 6.07 20.60 -21.07
C LEU A 33 4.67 21.21 -21.02
N ILE A 34 3.71 20.68 -21.81
CA ILE A 34 2.34 21.19 -21.87
C ILE A 34 1.46 20.61 -20.75
N PHE A 35 1.68 19.35 -20.38
CA PHE A 35 0.94 18.61 -19.36
C PHE A 35 1.89 18.02 -18.29
N PRO A 36 2.57 18.87 -17.50
CA PRO A 36 3.52 18.39 -16.52
C PRO A 36 2.83 17.51 -15.46
N ARG A 37 3.49 16.41 -15.09
CA ARG A 37 3.09 15.63 -13.93
C ARG A 37 3.39 16.45 -12.68
N ASN A 38 2.37 16.76 -11.90
CA ASN A 38 2.51 17.63 -10.75
C ASN A 38 2.49 16.84 -9.43
N CYS A 39 3.35 17.22 -8.49
CA CYS A 39 3.33 16.69 -7.14
C CYS A 39 1.96 16.96 -6.47
N PRO A 40 1.25 15.95 -5.96
CA PRO A 40 -0.07 16.12 -5.37
C PRO A 40 -0.09 17.02 -4.13
N LEU A 41 1.07 17.16 -3.44
CA LEU A 41 1.18 17.99 -2.24
C LEU A 41 1.48 19.46 -2.55
N CYS A 42 2.56 19.75 -3.28
CA CYS A 42 3.02 21.14 -3.52
C CYS A 42 2.66 21.67 -4.90
N LYS A 43 2.12 20.86 -5.81
CA LYS A 43 1.74 21.20 -7.19
C LYS A 43 2.90 21.56 -8.11
N GLN A 44 4.14 21.48 -7.69
CA GLN A 44 5.31 21.65 -8.56
C GLN A 44 5.43 20.50 -9.54
N ALA A 45 5.91 20.79 -10.74
CA ALA A 45 6.23 19.78 -11.74
C ALA A 45 7.21 18.76 -11.18
N LEU A 46 6.97 17.49 -11.49
CA LEU A 46 7.84 16.38 -11.09
C LEU A 46 8.96 16.22 -12.11
N PHE A 47 10.16 15.96 -11.62
CA PHE A 47 11.26 15.51 -12.46
C PHE A 47 11.01 14.08 -12.97
N GLU A 48 11.71 13.67 -14.03
CA GLU A 48 11.50 12.36 -14.66
C GLU A 48 11.72 11.18 -13.69
N PHE A 49 12.70 11.30 -12.77
CA PHE A 49 12.99 10.30 -11.73
C PHE A 49 12.01 10.31 -10.55
N GLU A 50 11.11 11.29 -10.49
CA GLU A 50 10.09 11.39 -9.42
C GLU A 50 8.80 10.70 -9.87
N ALA A 51 8.45 9.58 -9.21
CA ALA A 51 7.31 8.77 -9.60
C ALA A 51 5.96 9.51 -9.45
N CYS A 52 5.65 9.99 -8.22
CA CYS A 52 4.40 10.70 -7.94
C CYS A 52 4.51 11.77 -6.86
N LEU A 53 5.61 11.82 -6.12
CA LEU A 53 5.91 12.81 -5.08
C LEU A 53 7.28 13.43 -5.35
N CYS A 54 7.38 14.74 -5.27
CA CYS A 54 8.68 15.39 -5.41
C CYS A 54 9.59 15.11 -4.21
N THR A 55 10.90 15.17 -4.41
CA THR A 55 11.93 14.88 -3.40
C THR A 55 11.76 15.73 -2.15
N VAL A 56 11.43 17.02 -2.30
CA VAL A 56 11.17 17.92 -1.17
C VAL A 56 9.98 17.44 -0.34
N CYS A 57 8.85 17.11 -0.99
CA CYS A 57 7.67 16.61 -0.28
C CYS A 57 7.92 15.27 0.41
N LYS A 58 8.70 14.36 -0.21
CA LYS A 58 9.11 13.09 0.41
C LYS A 58 9.94 13.32 1.69
N GLY A 59 10.88 14.28 1.67
CA GLY A 59 11.69 14.63 2.83
C GLY A 59 10.89 15.28 3.97
N LEU A 60 9.79 15.96 3.64
CA LEU A 60 8.94 16.66 4.60
C LEU A 60 7.75 15.82 5.10
N LEU A 61 7.69 14.50 4.81
CA LEU A 61 6.67 13.62 5.35
C LEU A 61 6.85 13.45 6.87
N PRO A 62 5.77 13.50 7.66
CA PRO A 62 5.83 13.32 9.12
C PRO A 62 6.04 11.83 9.45
N ARG A 63 7.28 11.35 9.38
CA ARG A 63 7.63 9.96 9.67
C ARG A 63 7.37 9.63 11.13
N ALA A 64 6.76 8.48 11.40
CA ALA A 64 6.32 8.10 12.74
C ALA A 64 7.35 7.28 13.51
N ASN A 65 8.30 6.64 12.85
CA ASN A 65 9.38 5.86 13.45
C ASN A 65 8.95 4.73 14.42
N PHE A 66 7.70 4.27 14.37
CA PHE A 66 7.20 3.17 15.21
C PHE A 66 7.99 1.87 15.01
N HIS A 67 8.61 1.69 13.85
CA HIS A 67 9.47 0.54 13.56
C HIS A 67 10.74 0.48 14.43
N LEU A 68 11.16 1.59 15.05
CA LEU A 68 12.29 1.59 16.00
C LEU A 68 11.93 0.97 17.36
N ARG A 69 10.63 0.93 17.72
CA ARG A 69 10.09 0.25 18.91
C ARG A 69 8.84 -0.56 18.54
N PRO A 70 8.97 -1.61 17.73
CA PRO A 70 7.82 -2.27 17.12
C PRO A 70 6.96 -3.06 18.12
N PHE A 71 7.50 -3.43 19.27
CA PHE A 71 6.82 -4.20 20.33
C PHE A 71 6.29 -3.33 21.46
N ASP A 72 6.84 -2.14 21.64
CA ASP A 72 6.54 -1.24 22.75
C ASP A 72 6.34 0.19 22.22
N ASN A 73 5.15 0.46 21.75
CA ASN A 73 4.74 1.76 21.26
C ASN A 73 3.24 1.98 21.52
N GLU A 74 2.76 3.22 21.39
CA GLU A 74 1.36 3.55 21.63
C GLU A 74 0.35 2.78 20.78
N LEU A 75 0.75 2.32 19.58
CA LEU A 75 -0.12 1.55 18.69
C LEU A 75 -0.24 0.11 19.18
N THR A 76 0.86 -0.50 19.62
CA THR A 76 0.88 -1.84 20.22
C THR A 76 0.05 -1.83 21.51
N SER A 77 0.28 -0.85 22.40
CA SER A 77 -0.49 -0.70 23.64
C SER A 77 -1.99 -0.53 23.39
N LYS A 78 -2.36 0.19 22.32
CA LYS A 78 -3.76 0.40 21.95
C LYS A 78 -4.49 -0.89 21.53
N LEU A 79 -3.78 -1.86 20.97
CA LEU A 79 -4.33 -3.13 20.51
C LEU A 79 -4.08 -4.28 21.49
N GLN A 80 -3.29 -4.02 22.53
CA GLN A 80 -2.97 -4.98 23.58
C GLN A 80 -4.26 -5.48 24.26
N GLY A 81 -4.38 -6.81 24.36
CA GLY A 81 -5.58 -7.46 24.94
C GLY A 81 -6.77 -7.58 23.97
N LEU A 82 -6.73 -6.94 22.80
CA LEU A 82 -7.76 -7.11 21.77
C LEU A 82 -7.45 -8.27 20.83
N ILE A 83 -6.18 -8.42 20.42
CA ILE A 83 -5.68 -9.48 19.54
C ILE A 83 -4.22 -9.80 19.88
N PRO A 84 -3.76 -11.05 19.65
CA PRO A 84 -2.38 -11.44 19.87
C PRO A 84 -1.48 -11.02 18.69
N VAL A 85 -1.22 -9.71 18.56
CA VAL A 85 -0.26 -9.16 17.59
C VAL A 85 1.05 -8.82 18.28
N HIS A 86 2.17 -9.04 17.60
CA HIS A 86 3.50 -8.77 18.15
C HIS A 86 4.01 -7.38 17.79
N ARG A 87 3.90 -6.97 16.52
CA ARG A 87 4.38 -5.68 16.02
C ARG A 87 3.24 -4.89 15.44
N VAL A 88 3.15 -3.62 15.83
CA VAL A 88 2.22 -2.66 15.24
C VAL A 88 3.01 -1.42 14.85
N ILE A 89 3.13 -1.21 13.54
CA ILE A 89 3.96 -0.15 12.98
C ILE A 89 3.18 0.74 12.02
N ALA A 90 3.61 1.98 11.87
CA ALA A 90 3.04 2.92 10.91
C ALA A 90 4.15 3.77 10.29
N PHE A 91 3.99 4.14 9.03
CA PHE A 91 4.99 4.93 8.31
C PHE A 91 4.94 6.40 8.71
N LEU A 92 3.74 6.98 8.81
CA LEU A 92 3.54 8.40 9.05
C LEU A 92 2.70 8.66 10.31
N HIS A 93 3.00 9.75 11.00
CA HIS A 93 2.06 10.34 11.95
C HIS A 93 0.88 10.94 11.18
N PHE A 94 -0.34 10.56 11.58
CA PHE A 94 -1.54 11.23 11.08
C PHE A 94 -1.74 12.54 11.83
N SER A 95 -1.79 13.66 11.10
CA SER A 95 -2.12 14.97 11.64
C SER A 95 -3.27 15.58 10.87
N LYS A 96 -4.28 16.06 11.60
CA LYS A 96 -5.42 16.78 10.99
C LYS A 96 -4.89 18.05 10.31
N ASN A 97 -5.36 18.30 9.08
CA ASN A 97 -4.91 19.38 8.21
C ASN A 97 -3.42 19.31 7.81
N GLY A 98 -2.75 18.22 8.13
CA GLY A 98 -1.34 17.99 7.79
C GLY A 98 -1.13 17.27 6.44
N ARG A 99 0.16 17.08 6.09
CA ARG A 99 0.56 16.42 4.85
C ARG A 99 0.07 14.97 4.74
N SER A 100 0.09 14.23 5.84
CA SER A 100 -0.40 12.84 5.89
C SER A 100 -1.90 12.75 5.56
N GLN A 101 -2.73 13.67 6.11
CA GLN A 101 -4.15 13.73 5.77
C GLN A 101 -4.35 14.08 4.30
N ASN A 102 -3.60 15.06 3.76
CA ASN A 102 -3.70 15.43 2.34
C ASN A 102 -3.34 14.25 1.44
N LEU A 103 -2.25 13.52 1.70
CA LEU A 103 -1.87 12.33 0.94
C LEU A 103 -2.95 11.25 0.96
N LEU A 104 -3.47 10.93 2.15
CA LEU A 104 -4.56 9.96 2.28
C LEU A 104 -5.83 10.42 1.56
N HIS A 105 -6.10 11.72 1.54
CA HIS A 105 -7.23 12.27 0.78
C HIS A 105 -7.02 12.13 -0.73
N GLN A 106 -5.82 12.46 -1.25
CA GLN A 106 -5.46 12.26 -2.66
C GLN A 106 -5.60 10.77 -3.04
N LEU A 107 -5.02 9.89 -2.22
CA LEU A 107 -5.10 8.44 -2.38
C LEU A 107 -6.54 7.91 -2.33
N LYS A 108 -7.45 8.49 -1.55
CA LYS A 108 -8.84 8.01 -1.39
C LYS A 108 -9.82 8.57 -2.41
N TYR A 109 -9.57 9.78 -2.94
CA TYR A 109 -10.61 10.53 -3.66
C TYR A 109 -10.14 11.16 -4.98
N LYS A 110 -8.85 11.13 -5.32
CA LYS A 110 -8.30 11.77 -6.52
C LYS A 110 -7.76 10.80 -7.57
N ASN A 111 -8.10 9.52 -7.43
CA ASN A 111 -7.67 8.46 -8.35
C ASN A 111 -6.14 8.44 -8.59
N GLN A 112 -5.38 8.47 -7.51
CA GLN A 112 -3.91 8.46 -7.53
C GLN A 112 -3.37 7.23 -6.77
N PRO A 113 -3.57 6.00 -7.29
CA PRO A 113 -3.15 4.76 -6.65
C PRO A 113 -1.61 4.65 -6.48
N GLU A 114 -0.85 5.32 -7.33
CA GLU A 114 0.61 5.39 -7.31
C GLU A 114 1.16 5.98 -6.02
N ILE A 115 0.40 6.86 -5.34
CA ILE A 115 0.79 7.39 -4.02
C ILE A 115 0.91 6.25 -3.00
N GLY A 116 -0.07 5.34 -2.98
CA GLY A 116 -0.05 4.20 -2.06
C GLY A 116 1.15 3.31 -2.29
N GLU A 117 1.44 3.00 -3.54
CA GLU A 117 2.58 2.15 -3.91
C GLU A 117 3.93 2.81 -3.60
N GLU A 118 4.05 4.12 -3.85
CA GLU A 118 5.26 4.88 -3.51
C GLU A 118 5.50 4.93 -1.99
N LEU A 119 4.45 5.21 -1.20
CA LEU A 119 4.55 5.20 0.27
C LEU A 119 4.93 3.80 0.79
N GLY A 120 4.38 2.74 0.17
CA GLY A 120 4.74 1.36 0.48
C GLY A 120 6.20 1.06 0.15
N ARG A 121 6.70 1.49 -1.01
CA ARG A 121 8.13 1.33 -1.37
C ARG A 121 9.05 2.09 -0.41
N MET A 122 8.72 3.33 -0.08
CA MET A 122 9.50 4.14 0.87
C MET A 122 9.56 3.49 2.24
N TYR A 123 8.43 3.01 2.74
CA TYR A 123 8.38 2.36 4.06
C TYR A 123 9.06 0.99 4.04
N GLY A 124 8.83 0.19 3.00
CA GLY A 124 9.49 -1.11 2.84
C GLY A 124 11.01 -0.98 2.81
N SER A 125 11.56 0.00 2.08
CA SER A 125 13.01 0.28 2.10
C SER A 125 13.49 0.73 3.48
N THR A 126 12.68 1.51 4.22
CA THR A 126 13.02 1.86 5.60
C THR A 126 13.05 0.63 6.52
N LEU A 127 12.06 -0.26 6.39
CA LEU A 127 11.99 -1.49 7.17
C LEU A 127 13.16 -2.43 6.84
N ASP A 128 13.49 -2.60 5.56
CA ASP A 128 14.62 -3.42 5.11
C ASP A 128 15.95 -2.95 5.72
N LEU A 129 16.24 -1.64 5.66
CA LEU A 129 17.42 -1.03 6.27
C LEU A 129 17.46 -1.17 7.81
N ASN A 130 16.33 -1.41 8.47
CA ASN A 130 16.23 -1.59 9.92
C ASN A 130 16.08 -3.07 10.33
N GLY A 131 16.42 -4.03 9.45
CA GLY A 131 16.51 -5.45 9.77
C GLY A 131 15.17 -6.18 9.81
N PHE A 132 14.15 -5.69 9.10
CA PHE A 132 12.84 -6.36 9.00
C PHE A 132 12.75 -7.37 7.85
N SER A 133 13.80 -7.52 7.03
CA SER A 133 13.86 -8.52 5.97
C SER A 133 13.75 -9.94 6.53
N GLY A 134 12.95 -10.77 5.88
CA GLY A 134 12.75 -12.17 6.28
C GLY A 134 11.89 -12.38 7.53
N LEU A 135 11.30 -11.33 8.11
CA LEU A 135 10.37 -11.47 9.25
C LEU A 135 9.01 -12.03 8.84
N TRP A 136 8.58 -11.77 7.62
CA TRP A 136 7.27 -12.16 7.10
C TRP A 136 7.40 -12.98 5.82
N ASP A 137 6.42 -13.83 5.59
CA ASP A 137 6.33 -14.69 4.41
C ASP A 137 5.44 -14.07 3.34
N VAL A 138 4.49 -13.20 3.75
CA VAL A 138 3.50 -12.60 2.85
C VAL A 138 2.98 -11.26 3.37
N VAL A 139 2.70 -10.33 2.44
CA VAL A 139 1.95 -9.09 2.71
C VAL A 139 0.49 -9.32 2.33
N VAL A 140 -0.43 -8.96 3.22
CA VAL A 140 -1.88 -9.06 3.02
C VAL A 140 -2.52 -7.70 3.29
N ALA A 141 -3.35 -7.19 2.39
CA ALA A 141 -4.09 -5.96 2.63
C ALA A 141 -5.49 -6.22 3.17
N VAL A 142 -5.93 -5.36 4.09
CA VAL A 142 -7.32 -5.34 4.53
C VAL A 142 -8.24 -5.08 3.33
N PRO A 143 -9.23 -5.95 3.05
CA PRO A 143 -10.14 -5.78 1.94
C PRO A 143 -11.04 -4.56 2.10
N LEU A 144 -11.13 -3.74 1.05
CA LEU A 144 -12.06 -2.61 1.01
C LEU A 144 -13.50 -3.10 0.79
N HIS A 145 -14.47 -2.43 1.39
CA HIS A 145 -15.88 -2.72 1.14
C HIS A 145 -16.22 -2.59 -0.36
N PRO A 146 -16.95 -3.54 -1.00
CA PRO A 146 -17.21 -3.55 -2.43
C PRO A 146 -17.75 -2.24 -3.01
N ARG A 147 -18.72 -1.60 -2.32
CA ARG A 147 -19.25 -0.27 -2.72
C ARG A 147 -18.16 0.82 -2.73
N LYS A 148 -17.22 0.77 -1.77
CA LYS A 148 -16.09 1.71 -1.72
C LYS A 148 -15.07 1.40 -2.82
N LYS A 149 -14.80 0.11 -3.08
CA LYS A 149 -13.91 -0.33 -4.17
C LYS A 149 -14.44 0.10 -5.52
N ALA A 150 -15.75 -0.08 -5.78
CA ALA A 150 -16.41 0.38 -7.01
C ALA A 150 -16.32 1.90 -7.19
N ARG A 151 -16.51 2.70 -6.12
CA ARG A 151 -16.43 4.15 -6.18
C ARG A 151 -14.99 4.68 -6.36
N ARG A 152 -13.99 4.00 -5.79
CA ARG A 152 -12.58 4.44 -5.79
C ARG A 152 -11.76 3.83 -6.91
N GLY A 153 -12.23 2.74 -7.52
CA GLY A 153 -11.51 1.99 -8.55
C GLY A 153 -10.45 1.04 -8.01
N TYR A 154 -9.98 1.22 -6.77
CA TYR A 154 -8.91 0.42 -6.16
C TYR A 154 -8.99 0.40 -4.64
N ASN A 155 -8.21 -0.51 -4.03
CA ASN A 155 -8.00 -0.59 -2.59
C ASN A 155 -6.68 0.11 -2.23
N GLN A 156 -6.73 1.10 -1.33
CA GLN A 156 -5.57 1.90 -0.90
C GLN A 156 -4.54 1.04 -0.16
N SER A 157 -5.05 0.16 0.72
CA SER A 157 -4.22 -0.75 1.51
C SER A 157 -3.51 -1.78 0.62
N GLU A 158 -4.16 -2.22 -0.47
CA GLU A 158 -3.54 -3.07 -1.50
C GLU A 158 -2.37 -2.35 -2.17
N ARG A 159 -2.56 -1.09 -2.60
CA ARG A 159 -1.49 -0.33 -3.25
C ARG A 159 -0.29 -0.14 -2.33
N PHE A 160 -0.54 0.18 -1.07
CA PHE A 160 0.50 0.25 -0.06
C PHE A 160 1.21 -1.09 0.16
N GLY A 161 0.43 -2.18 0.29
CA GLY A 161 0.96 -3.54 0.46
C GLY A 161 1.82 -3.99 -0.72
N ARG A 162 1.43 -3.67 -1.96
CA ARG A 162 2.24 -3.97 -3.16
C ARG A 162 3.57 -3.21 -3.17
N GLY A 163 3.59 -1.97 -2.69
CA GLY A 163 4.82 -1.19 -2.52
C GLY A 163 5.74 -1.80 -1.47
N LEU A 164 5.21 -2.19 -0.30
CA LEU A 164 5.95 -2.92 0.74
C LEU A 164 6.52 -4.24 0.23
N SER A 165 5.69 -5.05 -0.43
CA SER A 165 6.05 -6.33 -1.04
C SER A 165 7.27 -6.20 -1.97
N LYS A 166 7.27 -5.20 -2.85
CA LYS A 166 8.40 -4.94 -3.77
C LYS A 166 9.70 -4.63 -3.05
N SER A 167 9.66 -3.81 -2.00
CA SER A 167 10.88 -3.39 -1.30
C SER A 167 11.40 -4.41 -0.30
N LEU A 168 10.50 -5.22 0.30
CA LEU A 168 10.89 -6.29 1.23
C LEU A 168 11.21 -7.61 0.54
N GLY A 169 10.96 -7.71 -0.77
CA GLY A 169 11.20 -8.95 -1.54
C GLY A 169 10.29 -10.12 -1.15
N ILE A 170 9.10 -9.85 -0.59
CA ILE A 170 8.13 -10.87 -0.17
C ILE A 170 6.85 -10.77 -0.99
N PRO A 171 6.12 -11.87 -1.25
CA PRO A 171 4.91 -11.86 -2.06
C PRO A 171 3.78 -11.04 -1.42
N TYR A 172 2.94 -10.44 -2.27
CA TYR A 172 1.64 -9.89 -1.89
C TYR A 172 0.55 -10.88 -2.27
N SER A 173 -0.38 -11.16 -1.36
CA SER A 173 -1.52 -12.06 -1.59
C SER A 173 -2.83 -11.49 -1.06
N GLU A 174 -3.92 -11.73 -1.79
CA GLU A 174 -5.28 -11.43 -1.36
C GLU A 174 -5.85 -12.65 -0.62
N LEU A 175 -5.52 -12.81 0.67
CA LEU A 175 -5.97 -13.93 1.49
C LEU A 175 -7.34 -13.71 2.14
N LEU A 176 -7.77 -12.44 2.22
CA LEU A 176 -9.01 -12.05 2.90
C LEU A 176 -10.08 -11.57 1.93
N VAL A 177 -11.32 -11.87 2.22
CA VAL A 177 -12.51 -11.27 1.63
C VAL A 177 -13.35 -10.57 2.69
N ARG A 178 -14.00 -9.47 2.32
CA ARG A 178 -14.95 -8.80 3.18
C ARG A 178 -16.35 -9.31 2.91
N ARG A 179 -17.03 -9.86 3.90
CA ARG A 179 -18.42 -10.29 3.80
C ARG A 179 -19.33 -9.13 3.38
N LYS A 180 -20.25 -9.38 2.48
CA LYS A 180 -21.39 -8.49 2.21
C LYS A 180 -22.43 -8.74 3.32
N PHE A 181 -22.68 -7.76 4.18
CA PHE A 181 -23.88 -7.80 5.00
C PHE A 181 -25.10 -7.58 4.08
N THR A 182 -25.98 -8.56 4.01
CA THR A 182 -27.33 -8.37 3.44
C THR A 182 -28.14 -7.55 4.45
N ASP A 183 -28.91 -6.58 3.95
CA ASP A 183 -29.69 -5.60 4.75
C ASP A 183 -30.76 -6.23 5.68
N THR A 184 -30.94 -7.55 5.70
CA THR A 184 -31.87 -8.27 6.57
C THR A 184 -31.48 -8.32 8.06
N GLN A 185 -30.35 -7.73 8.46
CA GLN A 185 -29.89 -7.71 9.88
C GLN A 185 -29.98 -6.32 10.53
N THR A 186 -30.84 -5.43 10.02
CA THR A 186 -30.96 -4.04 10.51
C THR A 186 -31.63 -3.89 11.89
N ASN A 187 -32.12 -4.94 12.52
CA ASN A 187 -32.81 -4.89 13.83
C ASN A 187 -31.95 -5.37 15.01
N LYS A 188 -30.62 -5.32 14.92
CA LYS A 188 -29.75 -5.76 16.04
C LYS A 188 -29.40 -4.61 16.97
N SER A 189 -29.41 -4.91 18.29
CA SER A 189 -29.11 -3.98 19.39
C SER A 189 -27.69 -3.41 19.33
N ARG A 190 -27.41 -2.31 20.06
CA ARG A 190 -26.09 -1.66 20.14
C ARG A 190 -25.00 -2.60 20.68
N LEU A 191 -25.35 -3.53 21.56
CA LEU A 191 -24.46 -4.57 22.11
C LEU A 191 -24.10 -5.62 21.06
N GLU A 192 -25.05 -6.06 20.23
CA GLU A 192 -24.79 -7.01 19.12
C GLU A 192 -23.95 -6.40 17.99
N ARG A 193 -23.89 -5.07 17.86
CA ARG A 193 -22.96 -4.40 16.92
C ARG A 193 -21.51 -4.45 17.38
N LEU A 194 -21.24 -4.55 18.67
CA LEU A 194 -19.88 -4.71 19.22
C LEU A 194 -19.38 -6.14 19.07
N THR A 195 -20.26 -7.14 19.20
CA THR A 195 -19.94 -8.56 18.98
C THR A 195 -19.93 -8.94 17.48
N ASN A 196 -20.66 -8.21 16.62
CA ASN A 196 -20.71 -8.45 15.16
C ASN A 196 -19.48 -7.95 14.37
N VAL A 197 -18.42 -7.46 15.03
CA VAL A 197 -17.12 -7.19 14.39
C VAL A 197 -16.39 -8.50 14.05
N GLU A 198 -16.76 -9.61 14.70
CA GLU A 198 -16.09 -10.91 14.60
C GLU A 198 -16.23 -11.62 13.24
N ASN A 199 -17.15 -11.23 12.35
CA ASN A 199 -17.38 -11.92 11.07
C ASN A 199 -17.36 -11.00 9.84
N VAL A 200 -16.64 -9.88 9.91
CA VAL A 200 -16.55 -8.92 8.78
C VAL A 200 -15.63 -9.43 7.68
N PHE A 201 -14.61 -10.21 8.04
CA PHE A 201 -13.61 -10.75 7.13
C PHE A 201 -13.59 -12.27 7.20
N GLU A 202 -13.30 -12.90 6.07
CA GLU A 202 -13.09 -14.34 5.92
C GLU A 202 -11.88 -14.61 5.05
N LEU A 203 -11.27 -15.78 5.23
CA LEU A 203 -10.27 -16.26 4.28
C LEU A 203 -10.91 -16.56 2.93
N GLN A 204 -10.16 -16.31 1.87
CA GLN A 204 -10.52 -16.82 0.56
C GLN A 204 -10.46 -18.36 0.58
N PRO A 205 -11.43 -19.07 -0.03
CA PRO A 205 -11.41 -20.53 -0.10
C PRO A 205 -10.15 -21.05 -0.79
N GLY A 206 -9.53 -22.09 -0.20
CA GLY A 206 -8.40 -22.80 -0.80
C GLY A 206 -7.05 -22.08 -0.73
N VAL A 207 -6.92 -20.96 0.00
CA VAL A 207 -5.63 -20.30 0.18
C VAL A 207 -4.77 -21.00 1.24
N PRO A 208 -3.49 -21.29 0.98
CA PRO A 208 -2.58 -21.83 1.97
C PRO A 208 -2.15 -20.71 2.93
N ILE A 209 -2.61 -20.75 4.19
CA ILE A 209 -2.25 -19.75 5.21
C ILE A 209 -1.54 -20.39 6.41
N GLN A 210 -1.61 -21.73 6.57
CA GLN A 210 -1.06 -22.41 7.70
C GLN A 210 0.43 -22.08 7.88
N GLU A 211 0.79 -21.76 9.13
CA GLU A 211 2.15 -21.44 9.56
C GLU A 211 2.78 -20.19 8.90
N LEU A 212 2.04 -19.41 8.10
CA LEU A 212 2.56 -18.18 7.50
C LEU A 212 2.69 -17.05 8.54
N ARG A 213 3.79 -16.32 8.45
CA ARG A 213 4.02 -15.04 9.14
C ARG A 213 3.51 -13.93 8.23
N VAL A 214 2.44 -13.29 8.62
CA VAL A 214 1.71 -12.32 7.80
C VAL A 214 2.00 -10.89 8.22
N LEU A 215 2.33 -10.01 7.27
CA LEU A 215 2.27 -8.55 7.43
C LEU A 215 0.92 -8.05 6.92
N LEU A 216 -0.03 -7.82 7.82
CA LEU A 216 -1.35 -7.26 7.49
C LEU A 216 -1.27 -5.73 7.39
N VAL A 217 -1.75 -5.17 6.27
CA VAL A 217 -1.62 -3.75 6.02
C VAL A 217 -2.96 -3.05 5.80
N ASP A 218 -3.05 -1.79 6.30
CA ASP A 218 -4.21 -0.90 6.07
C ASP A 218 -3.74 0.54 5.79
N ASP A 219 -4.67 1.42 5.40
CA ASP A 219 -4.34 2.82 5.08
C ASP A 219 -4.14 3.68 6.35
N ILE A 220 -4.94 3.46 7.39
CA ILE A 220 -4.84 4.25 8.63
C ILE A 220 -5.28 3.45 9.87
N LEU A 221 -4.48 3.52 10.91
CA LEU A 221 -4.87 3.01 12.23
C LEU A 221 -5.48 4.13 13.06
N THR A 222 -6.78 4.01 13.34
CA THR A 222 -7.53 4.90 14.23
C THR A 222 -7.90 4.16 15.53
N THR A 223 -9.04 3.48 15.57
CA THR A 223 -9.45 2.61 16.70
C THR A 223 -8.80 1.23 16.65
N GLY A 224 -8.36 0.78 15.48
CA GLY A 224 -7.83 -0.56 15.26
C GLY A 224 -8.89 -1.64 14.97
N ALA A 225 -10.16 -1.37 15.14
CA ALA A 225 -11.23 -2.38 15.02
C ALA A 225 -11.20 -3.16 13.69
N THR A 226 -10.94 -2.47 12.56
CA THR A 226 -10.85 -3.12 11.24
C THR A 226 -9.64 -4.06 11.16
N LEU A 227 -8.48 -3.60 11.65
CA LEU A 227 -7.25 -4.40 11.67
C LEU A 227 -7.39 -5.61 12.61
N CYS A 228 -8.00 -5.41 13.80
CA CYS A 228 -8.29 -6.50 14.74
C CYS A 228 -9.15 -7.58 14.06
N ALA A 229 -10.27 -7.22 13.47
CA ALA A 229 -11.17 -8.19 12.82
C ALA A 229 -10.47 -8.94 11.67
N ALA A 230 -9.66 -8.25 10.87
CA ALA A 230 -8.92 -8.87 9.78
C ALA A 230 -7.79 -9.78 10.28
N ALA A 231 -7.07 -9.38 11.34
CA ALA A 231 -6.03 -10.19 11.96
C ALA A 231 -6.61 -11.44 12.65
N THR A 232 -7.75 -11.32 13.34
CA THR A 232 -8.48 -12.48 13.93
C THR A 232 -8.79 -13.51 12.85
N ALA A 233 -9.37 -13.10 11.71
CA ALA A 233 -9.67 -14.03 10.61
C ALA A 233 -8.44 -14.75 10.05
N LEU A 234 -7.28 -14.07 9.99
CA LEU A 234 -6.01 -14.70 9.55
C LEU A 234 -5.49 -15.70 10.59
N LEU A 235 -5.53 -15.34 11.89
CA LEU A 235 -5.06 -16.21 12.98
C LEU A 235 -5.95 -17.45 13.13
N GLU A 236 -7.27 -17.29 13.12
CA GLU A 236 -8.25 -18.39 13.13
C GLU A 236 -8.10 -19.30 11.91
N GLY A 237 -7.67 -18.73 10.77
CA GLY A 237 -7.37 -19.49 9.57
C GLY A 237 -6.06 -20.25 9.59
N GLY A 238 -5.24 -20.13 10.66
CA GLY A 238 -3.99 -20.87 10.84
C GLY A 238 -2.71 -20.10 10.53
N ALA A 239 -2.78 -18.77 10.38
CA ALA A 239 -1.54 -17.97 10.34
C ALA A 239 -0.76 -18.12 11.62
N LYS A 240 0.57 -18.31 11.50
CA LYS A 240 1.46 -18.44 12.65
C LYS A 240 1.63 -17.16 13.43
N LEU A 241 1.68 -16.06 12.71
CA LEU A 241 1.91 -14.71 13.24
C LEU A 241 1.22 -13.68 12.35
N VAL A 242 0.65 -12.65 12.95
CA VAL A 242 0.14 -11.47 12.23
C VAL A 242 0.74 -10.22 12.86
N ASP A 243 1.55 -9.48 12.10
CA ASP A 243 2.03 -8.14 12.42
C ASP A 243 1.26 -7.10 11.59
N LEU A 244 1.15 -5.89 12.09
CA LEU A 244 0.33 -4.84 11.50
C LEU A 244 1.18 -3.67 11.02
N ALA A 245 0.93 -3.20 9.78
CA ALA A 245 1.53 -1.98 9.26
C ALA A 245 0.49 -1.08 8.59
N THR A 246 0.62 0.25 8.77
CA THR A 246 -0.27 1.21 8.14
C THR A 246 0.48 2.36 7.49
N ILE A 247 -0.16 3.03 6.50
CA ILE A 247 0.40 4.26 5.92
C ILE A 247 0.51 5.32 7.00
N ALA A 248 -0.53 5.48 7.83
CA ALA A 248 -0.51 6.46 8.88
C ALA A 248 -1.20 5.95 10.15
N ALA A 249 -0.76 6.44 11.29
CA ALA A 249 -1.44 6.27 12.56
C ALA A 249 -1.56 7.61 13.27
N GLY A 250 -2.70 7.86 13.92
CA GLY A 250 -2.94 9.06 14.69
C GLY A 250 -3.01 8.73 16.16
N GLY A 251 -2.15 9.41 16.95
CA GLY A 251 -2.51 9.80 18.30
C GLY A 251 -3.53 10.93 18.24
N ARG A 252 -4.27 11.12 19.32
CA ARG A 252 -5.23 12.23 19.51
C ARG A 252 -4.57 13.59 19.33
#